data_d8533cc7db385a508d635910c5875236
#
_entry.id   d8533cc7db385a508d635910c5875236
#
_cell.length_a   1.000
_cell.length_b   1.000
_cell.length_c   1.000
_cell.angle_alpha   90.00
_cell.angle_beta   90.00
_cell.angle_gamma   90.00
#
_symmetry.space_group_name_H-M   'P 1'
#
loop_
_entity.id
_entity.type
_entity.pdbx_description
1 polymer ?
#
loop_
_entity_poly.entity_id
_entity_poly.type
_entity_poly.pdbx_seq_one_letter_code
_entity_poly.pdbx_strand_id
1 'polypeptide(L)'
;MKRIGKPVFFIVFVIILALAYTSIFGVYGENGDFKITYIKGINDIRWGIDINGGVEAVFAPDEKDATDDEMESVKAILELRLVAQNVTDYEIYPDYANDRITVRFPWKSDEKDYDPDKAINELSATAHLTFRAGTDASGEVIIEGKDVKKAYSNYQKAGNAGQMQHVVVLELNDEGATKFADGTRANKGGNISIWMDEECISAPHVDSVITDGVAIISGSFDASSAAKLASTINAGALPFGLKVESYSTISPSLGNSALEAMGYAAIAAMCCIFLFMLFMYRLPGFIAFIALLGQMAISIMAISGYFPVFPSFTMTIPGIAGLILSIGMGVDANIITAERIKDELWTGKTLDGCIRNGTKGSFSAIFDGNITVIIVAIILILVFGPANIFSGIFGVSTTGLIYAFGYTLLVGVISNFIMGVGASRLMLKSVSGYKFLRNKRLYGGKKS
;
A
#
# COMPACT_ATOMS: atom_id res chain seq x y z
N MET A 1 33.98 26.34 -17.88
CA MET A 1 32.63 25.77 -17.63
C MET A 1 31.58 26.64 -18.31
N LYS A 2 30.72 26.09 -19.16
CA LYS A 2 29.62 26.89 -19.75
C LYS A 2 28.77 27.47 -18.62
N ARG A 3 28.54 28.80 -18.63
CA ARG A 3 27.60 29.44 -17.70
C ARG A 3 26.22 28.85 -17.92
N ILE A 4 25.55 28.47 -16.84
CA ILE A 4 24.14 28.06 -16.91
C ILE A 4 23.30 29.28 -17.31
N GLY A 5 22.40 29.12 -18.24
CA GLY A 5 21.54 30.21 -18.72
C GLY A 5 20.74 30.84 -17.57
N LYS A 6 20.57 32.15 -17.62
CA LYS A 6 19.73 32.86 -16.63
C LYS A 6 18.30 32.37 -16.49
N PRO A 7 17.61 31.92 -17.56
CA PRO A 7 16.24 31.45 -17.44
C PRO A 7 16.07 30.10 -16.67
N VAL A 8 17.17 29.33 -16.45
CA VAL A 8 17.11 28.01 -15.81
C VAL A 8 16.51 28.10 -14.40
N PHE A 9 16.76 29.16 -13.64
CA PHE A 9 16.14 29.36 -12.34
C PHE A 9 14.62 29.37 -12.45
N PHE A 10 14.06 30.18 -13.35
CA PHE A 10 12.60 30.28 -13.52
C PHE A 10 12.00 28.99 -14.05
N ILE A 11 12.68 28.31 -14.98
CA ILE A 11 12.22 27.01 -15.50
C ILE A 11 12.12 25.98 -14.38
N VAL A 12 13.18 25.81 -13.58
CA VAL A 12 13.20 24.89 -12.46
C VAL A 12 12.16 25.28 -11.40
N PHE A 13 12.04 26.56 -11.11
CA PHE A 13 11.05 27.08 -10.16
C PHE A 13 9.60 26.77 -10.61
N VAL A 14 9.28 27.00 -11.88
CA VAL A 14 7.95 26.69 -12.44
C VAL A 14 7.69 25.19 -12.42
N ILE A 15 8.69 24.38 -12.75
CA ILE A 15 8.56 22.91 -12.67
C ILE A 15 8.28 22.48 -11.22
N ILE A 16 9.01 23.01 -10.24
CA ILE A 16 8.79 22.71 -8.82
C ILE A 16 7.37 23.10 -8.39
N LEU A 17 6.91 24.30 -8.78
CA LEU A 17 5.55 24.73 -8.47
C LEU A 17 4.48 23.84 -9.13
N ALA A 18 4.68 23.45 -10.39
CA ALA A 18 3.77 22.56 -11.09
C ALA A 18 3.72 21.18 -10.43
N LEU A 19 4.87 20.61 -10.06
CA LEU A 19 4.95 19.35 -9.34
C LEU A 19 4.30 19.45 -7.95
N ALA A 20 4.55 20.53 -7.21
CA ALA A 20 3.93 20.75 -5.91
C ALA A 20 2.40 20.89 -6.02
N TYR A 21 1.93 21.63 -7.03
CA TYR A 21 0.50 21.79 -7.26
C TYR A 21 -0.17 20.46 -7.63
N THR A 22 0.39 19.73 -8.59
CA THR A 22 -0.20 18.46 -9.05
C THR A 22 -0.07 17.34 -8.02
N SER A 23 0.98 17.32 -7.18
CA SER A 23 1.11 16.32 -6.11
C SER A 23 0.15 16.57 -4.94
N ILE A 24 -0.22 17.84 -4.68
CA ILE A 24 -1.18 18.17 -3.62
C ILE A 24 -2.61 17.99 -4.11
N PHE A 25 -2.96 18.61 -5.23
CA PHE A 25 -4.35 18.66 -5.70
C PHE A 25 -4.74 17.52 -6.63
N GLY A 26 -3.77 16.79 -7.20
CA GLY A 26 -4.05 15.82 -8.24
C GLY A 26 -4.51 16.47 -9.56
N VAL A 27 -4.85 15.65 -10.54
CA VAL A 27 -5.51 16.07 -11.78
C VAL A 27 -6.60 15.06 -12.11
N TYR A 28 -7.83 15.50 -12.06
CA TYR A 28 -9.02 14.68 -12.26
C TYR A 28 -9.80 15.20 -13.47
N GLY A 29 -10.50 14.30 -14.14
CA GLY A 29 -11.45 14.63 -15.20
C GLY A 29 -12.76 13.89 -14.98
N GLU A 30 -13.81 14.32 -15.67
CA GLU A 30 -15.11 13.67 -15.65
C GLU A 30 -15.43 13.19 -17.06
N ASN A 31 -15.94 11.97 -17.18
CA ASN A 31 -16.44 11.42 -18.44
C ASN A 31 -17.82 10.80 -18.16
N GLY A 32 -18.86 11.59 -18.33
CA GLY A 32 -20.20 11.27 -17.85
C GLY A 32 -20.21 11.21 -16.31
N ASP A 33 -20.76 10.14 -15.76
CA ASP A 33 -20.84 9.92 -14.31
C ASP A 33 -19.54 9.33 -13.71
N PHE A 34 -18.51 9.08 -14.53
CA PHE A 34 -17.26 8.48 -14.08
C PHE A 34 -16.18 9.54 -13.87
N LYS A 35 -15.61 9.56 -12.65
CA LYS A 35 -14.42 10.35 -12.33
C LYS A 35 -13.17 9.63 -12.83
N ILE A 36 -12.42 10.28 -13.72
CA ILE A 36 -11.13 9.78 -14.23
C ILE A 36 -10.00 10.47 -13.48
N THR A 37 -9.11 9.69 -12.88
CA THR A 37 -7.89 10.21 -12.24
C THR A 37 -6.75 10.14 -13.25
N TYR A 38 -6.24 11.31 -13.67
CA TYR A 38 -5.04 11.40 -14.51
C TYR A 38 -3.75 11.45 -13.70
N ILE A 39 -3.78 12.15 -12.57
CA ILE A 39 -2.66 12.29 -11.64
C ILE A 39 -3.24 12.21 -10.22
N LYS A 40 -2.67 11.31 -9.42
CA LYS A 40 -3.04 11.15 -8.01
C LYS A 40 -2.42 12.25 -7.16
N GLY A 41 -3.22 12.81 -6.26
CA GLY A 41 -2.80 13.80 -5.28
C GLY A 41 -2.71 13.24 -3.86
N ILE A 42 -2.64 14.15 -2.89
CA ILE A 42 -2.61 13.79 -1.47
C ILE A 42 -3.89 13.08 -1.00
N ASN A 43 -5.03 13.37 -1.65
CA ASN A 43 -6.31 12.75 -1.32
C ASN A 43 -6.44 11.29 -1.78
N ASP A 44 -5.51 10.84 -2.65
CA ASP A 44 -5.46 9.47 -3.14
C ASP A 44 -4.46 8.60 -2.35
N ILE A 45 -3.87 9.14 -1.29
CA ILE A 45 -2.99 8.40 -0.39
C ILE A 45 -3.85 7.45 0.43
N ARG A 46 -3.45 6.18 0.48
CA ARG A 46 -4.06 5.21 1.38
C ARG A 46 -3.50 5.42 2.79
N TRP A 47 -4.39 5.49 3.75
CA TRP A 47 -4.02 5.65 5.16
C TRP A 47 -4.08 4.30 5.86
N GLY A 48 -3.07 3.99 6.66
CA GLY A 48 -3.02 2.77 7.46
C GLY A 48 -4.07 2.75 8.57
N ILE A 49 -4.23 1.59 9.18
CA ILE A 49 -5.20 1.37 10.27
C ILE A 49 -4.89 2.20 11.52
N ASP A 50 -3.65 2.62 11.68
CA ASP A 50 -3.19 3.52 12.75
C ASP A 50 -3.77 4.94 12.62
N ILE A 51 -4.21 5.32 11.42
CA ILE A 51 -4.84 6.62 11.10
C ILE A 51 -6.35 6.46 10.93
N ASN A 52 -6.77 5.57 10.03
CA ASN A 52 -8.19 5.34 9.76
C ASN A 52 -8.90 4.55 10.87
N GLY A 53 -8.13 3.97 11.80
CA GLY A 53 -8.61 2.95 12.70
C GLY A 53 -8.81 1.61 11.99
N GLY A 54 -8.86 0.53 12.74
CA GLY A 54 -9.04 -0.80 12.18
C GLY A 54 -8.55 -1.90 13.10
N VAL A 55 -8.42 -3.07 12.52
CA VAL A 55 -8.00 -4.30 13.18
C VAL A 55 -6.72 -4.82 12.53
N GLU A 56 -5.77 -5.22 13.36
CA GLU A 56 -4.67 -6.09 12.97
C GLU A 56 -4.87 -7.43 13.69
N ALA A 57 -5.02 -8.51 12.94
CA ALA A 57 -5.17 -9.85 13.49
C ALA A 57 -4.09 -10.78 12.93
N VAL A 58 -3.55 -11.63 13.78
CA VAL A 58 -2.61 -12.69 13.41
C VAL A 58 -3.32 -14.02 13.52
N PHE A 59 -3.40 -14.73 12.41
CA PHE A 59 -4.00 -16.05 12.30
C PHE A 59 -2.90 -17.10 12.18
N ALA A 60 -3.14 -18.26 12.81
CA ALA A 60 -2.31 -19.45 12.70
C ALA A 60 -3.19 -20.66 12.40
N PRO A 61 -2.65 -21.76 11.84
CA PRO A 61 -3.37 -23.02 11.68
C PRO A 61 -3.79 -23.61 13.04
N ASP A 62 -4.97 -24.25 13.05
CA ASP A 62 -5.55 -24.82 14.29
C ASP A 62 -4.82 -26.08 14.74
N GLU A 63 -4.40 -26.97 13.83
CA GLU A 63 -3.98 -28.35 14.17
C GLU A 63 -2.67 -28.83 13.54
N LYS A 64 -2.08 -28.11 12.56
CA LYS A 64 -0.92 -28.56 11.78
C LYS A 64 -0.02 -27.42 11.34
N ASP A 65 1.27 -27.75 11.12
CA ASP A 65 2.13 -26.93 10.28
C ASP A 65 1.54 -26.88 8.86
N ALA A 66 1.38 -25.68 8.32
CA ALA A 66 0.81 -25.45 7.00
C ALA A 66 1.91 -25.45 5.94
N THR A 67 1.61 -25.95 4.75
CA THR A 67 2.50 -25.78 3.61
C THR A 67 2.39 -24.37 3.00
N ASP A 68 3.42 -23.92 2.29
CA ASP A 68 3.43 -22.60 1.62
C ASP A 68 2.23 -22.46 0.65
N ASP A 69 1.87 -23.52 -0.07
CA ASP A 69 0.72 -23.54 -0.99
C ASP A 69 -0.63 -23.41 -0.26
N GLU A 70 -0.76 -24.05 0.90
CA GLU A 70 -1.93 -23.91 1.76
C GLU A 70 -2.04 -22.51 2.34
N MET A 71 -0.93 -21.93 2.77
CA MET A 71 -0.87 -20.54 3.27
C MET A 71 -1.27 -19.53 2.19
N GLU A 72 -0.82 -19.70 0.94
CA GLU A 72 -1.20 -18.83 -0.17
C GLU A 72 -2.69 -19.00 -0.51
N SER A 73 -3.24 -20.23 -0.39
CA SER A 73 -4.67 -20.48 -0.55
C SER A 73 -5.49 -19.78 0.52
N VAL A 74 -5.07 -19.84 1.78
CA VAL A 74 -5.71 -19.12 2.89
C VAL A 74 -5.67 -17.61 2.67
N LYS A 75 -4.53 -17.08 2.25
CA LYS A 75 -4.40 -15.65 1.90
C LYS A 75 -5.43 -15.24 0.85
N ALA A 76 -5.53 -16.01 -0.25
CA ALA A 76 -6.49 -15.73 -1.32
C ALA A 76 -7.94 -15.76 -0.82
N ILE A 77 -8.27 -16.68 0.10
CA ILE A 77 -9.59 -16.78 0.70
C ILE A 77 -9.89 -15.59 1.62
N LEU A 78 -8.92 -15.18 2.45
CA LEU A 78 -9.06 -14.00 3.30
C LEU A 78 -9.24 -12.70 2.47
N GLU A 79 -8.52 -12.58 1.36
CA GLU A 79 -8.72 -11.49 0.38
C GLU A 79 -10.15 -11.46 -0.16
N LEU A 80 -10.68 -12.62 -0.59
CA LEU A 80 -12.04 -12.73 -1.08
C LEU A 80 -13.08 -12.36 -0.03
N ARG A 81 -12.87 -12.77 1.23
CA ARG A 81 -13.77 -12.43 2.35
C ARG A 81 -13.79 -10.94 2.63
N LEU A 82 -12.63 -10.30 2.69
CA LEU A 82 -12.52 -8.86 2.89
C LEU A 82 -13.21 -8.08 1.77
N VAL A 83 -12.98 -8.48 0.50
CA VAL A 83 -13.66 -7.88 -0.65
C VAL A 83 -15.18 -8.11 -0.60
N ALA A 84 -15.64 -9.30 -0.22
CA ALA A 84 -17.06 -9.60 -0.08
C ALA A 84 -17.73 -8.75 1.02
N GLN A 85 -16.98 -8.39 2.06
CA GLN A 85 -17.41 -7.46 3.11
C GLN A 85 -17.27 -5.99 2.73
N ASN A 86 -16.94 -5.69 1.46
CA ASN A 86 -16.68 -4.33 0.96
C ASN A 86 -15.50 -3.61 1.65
N VAL A 87 -14.53 -4.37 2.16
CA VAL A 87 -13.27 -3.86 2.68
C VAL A 87 -12.25 -3.91 1.55
N THR A 88 -11.85 -2.75 1.03
CA THR A 88 -10.94 -2.63 -0.13
C THR A 88 -9.51 -2.28 0.25
N ASP A 89 -9.33 -1.63 1.42
CA ASP A 89 -8.04 -1.16 1.90
C ASP A 89 -7.49 -2.10 2.97
N TYR A 90 -7.21 -3.35 2.60
CA TYR A 90 -6.63 -4.35 3.48
C TYR A 90 -5.18 -4.65 3.11
N GLU A 91 -4.45 -5.22 4.07
CA GLU A 91 -3.10 -5.73 3.89
C GLU A 91 -3.04 -7.15 4.48
N ILE A 92 -2.50 -8.11 3.71
CA ILE A 92 -2.31 -9.49 4.16
C ILE A 92 -0.86 -9.88 3.97
N TYR A 93 -0.23 -10.32 5.04
CA TYR A 93 1.17 -10.70 5.09
C TYR A 93 1.30 -12.15 5.57
N PRO A 94 1.52 -13.13 4.66
CA PRO A 94 1.84 -14.49 5.05
C PRO A 94 3.26 -14.58 5.57
N ASP A 95 3.43 -15.36 6.62
CA ASP A 95 4.70 -15.75 7.20
C ASP A 95 4.88 -17.25 7.07
N TYR A 96 5.48 -17.65 5.97
CA TYR A 96 5.72 -19.06 5.66
C TYR A 96 6.70 -19.77 6.61
N ALA A 97 7.52 -19.02 7.37
CA ALA A 97 8.49 -19.61 8.29
C ALA A 97 7.89 -20.02 9.63
N ASN A 98 6.79 -19.39 10.03
CA ASN A 98 6.12 -19.61 11.30
C ASN A 98 4.63 -19.96 11.15
N ASP A 99 4.19 -20.26 9.93
CA ASP A 99 2.80 -20.63 9.59
C ASP A 99 1.76 -19.63 10.11
N ARG A 100 2.01 -18.32 9.88
CA ARG A 100 1.15 -17.24 10.35
C ARG A 100 0.71 -16.35 9.21
N ILE A 101 -0.48 -15.79 9.33
CA ILE A 101 -1.00 -14.77 8.40
C ILE A 101 -1.43 -13.57 9.20
N THR A 102 -0.78 -12.43 8.97
CA THR A 102 -1.19 -11.16 9.54
C THR A 102 -2.12 -10.45 8.57
N VAL A 103 -3.31 -10.11 9.05
CA VAL A 103 -4.32 -9.36 8.29
C VAL A 103 -4.56 -8.03 8.95
N ARG A 104 -4.50 -6.96 8.17
CA ARG A 104 -4.82 -5.60 8.59
C ARG A 104 -5.95 -5.07 7.74
N PHE A 105 -6.97 -4.55 8.36
CA PHE A 105 -8.09 -3.96 7.63
C PHE A 105 -8.71 -2.80 8.43
N PRO A 106 -9.15 -1.73 7.75
CA PRO A 106 -9.81 -0.61 8.38
C PRO A 106 -11.23 -0.98 8.80
N TRP A 107 -11.80 -0.23 9.73
CA TRP A 107 -13.22 -0.30 10.04
C TRP A 107 -14.05 0.10 8.81
N LYS A 108 -15.23 -0.52 8.67
CA LYS A 108 -16.18 -0.12 7.62
C LYS A 108 -16.66 1.31 7.89
N SER A 109 -16.81 2.10 6.84
CA SER A 109 -17.16 3.52 6.95
C SER A 109 -18.54 3.80 7.56
N ASP A 110 -19.43 2.82 7.55
CA ASP A 110 -20.79 2.85 8.11
C ASP A 110 -20.89 2.14 9.48
N GLU A 111 -19.81 1.54 9.97
CA GLU A 111 -19.78 0.82 11.23
C GLU A 111 -19.76 1.81 12.41
N LYS A 112 -20.72 1.65 13.32
CA LYS A 112 -20.84 2.48 14.52
C LYS A 112 -20.33 1.77 15.77
N ASP A 113 -20.46 0.46 15.81
CA ASP A 113 -19.98 -0.41 16.89
C ASP A 113 -18.70 -1.09 16.40
N TYR A 114 -17.57 -0.52 16.77
CA TYR A 114 -16.24 -1.04 16.43
C TYR A 114 -15.94 -2.29 17.25
N ASP A 115 -16.58 -3.42 16.89
CA ASP A 115 -16.45 -4.71 17.57
C ASP A 115 -15.38 -5.57 16.86
N PRO A 116 -14.15 -5.64 17.43
CA PRO A 116 -13.07 -6.41 16.84
C PRO A 116 -13.33 -7.92 16.87
N ASP A 117 -13.97 -8.42 17.91
CA ASP A 117 -14.22 -9.85 18.05
C ASP A 117 -15.18 -10.33 16.94
N LYS A 118 -16.18 -9.52 16.63
CA LYS A 118 -17.10 -9.79 15.53
C LYS A 118 -16.37 -9.78 14.18
N ALA A 119 -15.58 -8.74 13.92
CA ALA A 119 -14.85 -8.59 12.65
C ALA A 119 -13.84 -9.73 12.44
N ILE A 120 -13.12 -10.13 13.51
CA ILE A 120 -12.14 -11.20 13.48
C ILE A 120 -12.83 -12.56 13.32
N ASN A 121 -13.92 -12.79 14.04
CA ASN A 121 -14.70 -14.02 13.94
C ASN A 121 -15.30 -14.19 12.53
N GLU A 122 -15.76 -13.12 11.91
CA GLU A 122 -16.25 -13.16 10.52
C GLU A 122 -15.14 -13.53 9.51
N LEU A 123 -13.89 -13.16 9.78
CA LEU A 123 -12.75 -13.52 8.94
C LEU A 123 -12.22 -14.92 9.20
N SER A 124 -12.13 -15.31 10.48
CA SER A 124 -11.61 -16.61 10.90
C SER A 124 -12.65 -17.72 10.83
N ALA A 125 -13.93 -17.35 10.78
CA ALA A 125 -14.99 -18.34 10.68
C ALA A 125 -14.67 -19.28 9.52
N THR A 126 -14.44 -20.54 9.85
CA THR A 126 -14.46 -21.61 8.86
C THR A 126 -15.89 -21.66 8.36
N ALA A 127 -16.19 -20.90 7.31
CA ALA A 127 -17.46 -21.07 6.63
C ALA A 127 -17.52 -22.53 6.19
N HIS A 128 -18.34 -23.29 6.86
CA HIS A 128 -18.52 -24.71 6.59
C HIS A 128 -19.34 -24.85 5.30
N LEU A 129 -18.63 -24.91 4.18
CA LEU A 129 -19.25 -25.28 2.92
C LEU A 129 -19.54 -26.76 2.97
N THR A 130 -20.83 -27.12 2.95
CA THR A 130 -21.28 -28.49 2.90
C THR A 130 -22.24 -28.72 1.75
N PHE A 131 -22.11 -29.84 1.09
CA PHE A 131 -23.07 -30.33 0.11
C PHE A 131 -23.89 -31.44 0.78
N ARG A 132 -25.19 -31.23 0.89
CA ARG A 132 -26.08 -32.11 1.65
C ARG A 132 -27.14 -32.75 0.76
N ALA A 133 -27.52 -33.97 1.09
CA ALA A 133 -28.61 -34.68 0.44
C ALA A 133 -29.95 -33.99 0.73
N GLY A 134 -30.74 -33.75 -0.31
CA GLY A 134 -32.04 -33.07 -0.18
C GLY A 134 -31.92 -31.54 -0.12
N THR A 135 -32.95 -30.90 0.45
CA THR A 135 -33.04 -29.43 0.56
C THR A 135 -32.97 -28.93 2.00
N ASP A 136 -32.93 -29.84 2.97
CA ASP A 136 -32.98 -29.51 4.40
C ASP A 136 -31.59 -29.45 5.02
N ALA A 137 -31.40 -28.55 6.01
CA ALA A 137 -30.17 -28.42 6.76
C ALA A 137 -29.74 -29.68 7.52
N SER A 138 -30.68 -30.57 7.82
CA SER A 138 -30.43 -31.86 8.46
C SER A 138 -30.02 -32.99 7.49
N GLY A 139 -29.91 -32.68 6.17
CA GLY A 139 -29.50 -33.64 5.15
C GLY A 139 -28.09 -34.18 5.41
N GLU A 140 -27.86 -35.46 5.01
CA GLU A 140 -26.55 -36.09 5.13
C GLU A 140 -25.51 -35.30 4.32
N VAL A 141 -24.35 -35.02 4.94
CA VAL A 141 -23.23 -34.30 4.28
C VAL A 141 -22.55 -35.27 3.31
N ILE A 142 -22.54 -34.93 2.03
CA ILE A 142 -21.94 -35.69 0.95
C ILE A 142 -20.46 -35.32 0.78
N ILE A 143 -20.17 -34.03 0.62
CA ILE A 143 -18.83 -33.47 0.55
C ILE A 143 -18.75 -32.14 1.31
N GLU A 144 -17.56 -31.78 1.69
CA GLU A 144 -17.25 -30.52 2.39
C GLU A 144 -16.39 -29.62 1.51
N GLY A 145 -16.17 -28.37 1.96
CA GLY A 145 -15.35 -27.40 1.24
C GLY A 145 -13.94 -27.89 0.92
N LYS A 146 -13.31 -28.66 1.82
CA LYS A 146 -11.99 -29.27 1.60
C LYS A 146 -11.93 -30.25 0.42
N ASP A 147 -13.09 -30.80 0.02
CA ASP A 147 -13.21 -31.74 -1.11
C ASP A 147 -13.29 -30.98 -2.46
N VAL A 148 -13.50 -29.64 -2.44
CA VAL A 148 -13.55 -28.77 -3.62
C VAL A 148 -12.16 -28.22 -3.92
N LYS A 149 -11.63 -28.53 -5.10
CA LYS A 149 -10.35 -28.04 -5.57
C LYS A 149 -10.46 -26.61 -6.12
N LYS A 150 -11.55 -26.32 -6.87
CA LYS A 150 -11.79 -25.03 -7.52
C LYS A 150 -13.24 -24.87 -7.94
N ALA A 151 -13.78 -23.66 -7.84
CA ALA A 151 -15.05 -23.28 -8.42
C ALA A 151 -14.87 -22.06 -9.35
N TYR A 152 -15.54 -22.05 -10.51
CA TYR A 152 -15.50 -20.90 -11.43
C TYR A 152 -16.79 -20.79 -12.23
N SER A 153 -17.15 -19.57 -12.62
CA SER A 153 -18.29 -19.33 -13.50
C SER A 153 -17.93 -19.60 -14.96
N ASN A 154 -18.85 -20.21 -15.70
CA ASN A 154 -18.68 -20.46 -17.12
C ASN A 154 -20.01 -20.22 -17.87
N TYR A 155 -19.93 -19.93 -19.17
CA TYR A 155 -21.08 -19.81 -20.04
C TYR A 155 -21.10 -20.97 -21.03
N GLN A 156 -21.91 -21.96 -20.75
CA GLN A 156 -21.96 -23.22 -21.51
C GLN A 156 -23.36 -23.80 -21.59
N LYS A 157 -23.48 -24.83 -22.43
CA LYS A 157 -24.72 -25.59 -22.51
C LYS A 157 -24.95 -26.38 -21.21
N ALA A 158 -26.07 -26.16 -20.55
CA ALA A 158 -26.44 -26.90 -19.36
C ALA A 158 -27.97 -27.10 -19.29
N GLY A 159 -28.39 -28.05 -18.42
CA GLY A 159 -29.79 -28.44 -18.26
C GLY A 159 -30.32 -29.32 -19.38
N ASN A 160 -31.51 -29.87 -19.16
CA ASN A 160 -32.17 -30.83 -20.07
C ASN A 160 -32.50 -30.26 -21.46
N ALA A 161 -32.57 -28.92 -21.60
CA ALA A 161 -32.85 -28.24 -22.87
C ALA A 161 -31.58 -27.88 -23.68
N GLY A 162 -30.36 -28.09 -23.11
CA GLY A 162 -29.11 -27.78 -23.78
C GLY A 162 -28.93 -26.32 -24.16
N GLN A 163 -29.60 -25.40 -23.47
CA GLN A 163 -29.48 -23.95 -23.70
C GLN A 163 -28.19 -23.41 -23.11
N MET A 164 -27.65 -22.37 -23.77
CA MET A 164 -26.48 -21.63 -23.23
C MET A 164 -26.93 -20.82 -22.02
N GLN A 165 -26.30 -21.06 -20.89
CA GLN A 165 -26.58 -20.34 -19.64
C GLN A 165 -25.31 -20.18 -18.80
N HIS A 166 -25.34 -19.23 -17.88
CA HIS A 166 -24.31 -19.09 -16.87
C HIS A 166 -24.44 -20.21 -15.84
N VAL A 167 -23.32 -20.87 -15.57
CA VAL A 167 -23.24 -22.00 -14.62
C VAL A 167 -22.04 -21.82 -13.71
N VAL A 168 -22.05 -22.50 -12.57
CA VAL A 168 -20.85 -22.65 -11.75
C VAL A 168 -20.29 -24.05 -11.96
N VAL A 169 -19.04 -24.14 -12.33
CA VAL A 169 -18.31 -25.39 -12.49
C VAL A 169 -17.50 -25.62 -11.22
N LEU A 170 -17.62 -26.82 -10.65
CA LEU A 170 -16.87 -27.29 -9.50
C LEU A 170 -15.89 -28.36 -9.96
N GLU A 171 -14.63 -28.20 -9.65
CA GLU A 171 -13.62 -29.25 -9.75
C GLU A 171 -13.36 -29.80 -8.35
N LEU A 172 -13.53 -31.09 -8.18
CA LEU A 172 -13.31 -31.78 -6.92
C LEU A 172 -11.91 -32.42 -6.90
N ASN A 173 -11.37 -32.63 -5.70
CA ASN A 173 -10.19 -33.47 -5.56
C ASN A 173 -10.56 -34.95 -5.69
N ASP A 174 -9.60 -35.87 -5.73
CA ASP A 174 -9.84 -37.30 -5.98
C ASP A 174 -10.75 -37.95 -4.92
N GLU A 175 -10.62 -37.55 -3.66
CA GLU A 175 -11.46 -38.01 -2.55
C GLU A 175 -12.88 -37.45 -2.67
N GLY A 176 -13.00 -36.16 -2.95
CA GLY A 176 -14.29 -35.49 -3.17
C GLY A 176 -15.04 -36.06 -4.39
N ALA A 177 -14.34 -36.36 -5.48
CA ALA A 177 -14.92 -36.97 -6.67
C ALA A 177 -15.57 -38.33 -6.36
N THR A 178 -14.87 -39.14 -5.56
CA THR A 178 -15.42 -40.46 -5.14
C THR A 178 -16.66 -40.32 -4.28
N LYS A 179 -16.60 -39.47 -3.24
CA LYS A 179 -17.72 -39.18 -2.34
C LYS A 179 -18.93 -38.61 -3.11
N PHE A 180 -18.65 -37.69 -4.04
CA PHE A 180 -19.69 -37.02 -4.82
C PHE A 180 -20.36 -37.96 -5.83
N ALA A 181 -19.57 -38.89 -6.42
CA ALA A 181 -20.13 -39.94 -7.27
C ALA A 181 -21.14 -40.84 -6.52
N ASP A 182 -20.81 -41.21 -5.29
CA ASP A 182 -21.71 -42.00 -4.45
C ASP A 182 -22.92 -41.18 -3.99
N GLY A 183 -22.69 -39.91 -3.58
CA GLY A 183 -23.75 -38.98 -3.20
C GLY A 183 -24.74 -38.70 -4.34
N THR A 184 -24.23 -38.45 -5.56
CA THR A 184 -25.09 -38.22 -6.74
C THR A 184 -25.81 -39.49 -7.18
N ARG A 185 -25.23 -40.67 -6.95
CA ARG A 185 -25.90 -41.98 -7.21
C ARG A 185 -27.08 -42.20 -6.27
N ALA A 186 -26.89 -41.90 -4.97
CA ALA A 186 -27.93 -42.04 -3.94
C ALA A 186 -29.06 -41.01 -4.11
N ASN A 187 -28.76 -39.81 -4.61
CA ASN A 187 -29.69 -38.68 -4.72
C ASN A 187 -30.13 -38.40 -6.16
N LYS A 188 -29.98 -39.36 -7.08
CA LYS A 188 -30.42 -39.21 -8.48
C LYS A 188 -31.93 -38.96 -8.58
N GLY A 189 -32.32 -37.88 -9.26
CA GLY A 189 -33.71 -37.44 -9.35
C GLY A 189 -34.21 -36.64 -8.14
N GLY A 190 -33.33 -36.36 -7.19
CA GLY A 190 -33.53 -35.45 -6.05
C GLY A 190 -32.66 -34.21 -6.16
N ASN A 191 -32.44 -33.55 -5.04
CA ASN A 191 -31.61 -32.33 -4.96
C ASN A 191 -30.41 -32.59 -4.05
N ILE A 192 -29.31 -31.91 -4.35
CA ILE A 192 -28.16 -31.75 -3.44
C ILE A 192 -28.06 -30.27 -3.13
N SER A 193 -28.25 -29.90 -1.87
CA SER A 193 -28.20 -28.53 -1.42
C SER A 193 -26.78 -28.13 -1.02
N ILE A 194 -26.41 -26.89 -1.32
CA ILE A 194 -25.12 -26.29 -1.01
C ILE A 194 -25.35 -25.31 0.13
N TRP A 195 -24.71 -25.57 1.25
CA TRP A 195 -24.85 -24.80 2.47
C TRP A 195 -23.54 -24.12 2.83
N MET A 196 -23.62 -22.84 3.24
CA MET A 196 -22.55 -22.11 3.88
C MET A 196 -23.00 -21.87 5.33
N ASP A 197 -22.39 -22.55 6.27
CA ASP A 197 -22.85 -22.60 7.67
C ASP A 197 -24.32 -23.07 7.75
N GLU A 198 -25.22 -22.23 8.17
CA GLU A 198 -26.66 -22.49 8.27
C GLU A 198 -27.48 -21.94 7.10
N GLU A 199 -26.86 -21.25 6.15
CA GLU A 199 -27.55 -20.65 4.99
C GLU A 199 -27.47 -21.53 3.75
N CYS A 200 -28.64 -21.89 3.20
CA CYS A 200 -28.73 -22.60 1.93
C CYS A 200 -28.48 -21.65 0.75
N ILE A 201 -27.31 -21.78 0.11
CA ILE A 201 -26.94 -20.94 -1.03
C ILE A 201 -27.63 -21.37 -2.32
N SER A 202 -27.78 -22.70 -2.52
CA SER A 202 -28.36 -23.28 -3.74
C SER A 202 -28.78 -24.73 -3.48
N ALA A 203 -29.79 -25.21 -4.19
CA ALA A 203 -30.24 -26.61 -4.11
C ALA A 203 -30.49 -27.19 -5.52
N PRO A 204 -29.43 -27.37 -6.34
CA PRO A 204 -29.54 -27.88 -7.69
C PRO A 204 -30.12 -29.30 -7.74
N HIS A 205 -30.82 -29.61 -8.85
CA HIS A 205 -31.34 -30.94 -9.12
C HIS A 205 -30.24 -31.88 -9.65
N VAL A 206 -30.26 -33.13 -9.28
CA VAL A 206 -29.30 -34.17 -9.69
C VAL A 206 -29.85 -34.96 -10.89
N ASP A 207 -29.49 -34.55 -12.10
CA ASP A 207 -29.96 -35.20 -13.32
C ASP A 207 -29.24 -36.53 -13.61
N SER A 208 -27.96 -36.61 -13.29
CA SER A 208 -27.10 -37.77 -13.58
C SER A 208 -26.04 -38.00 -12.50
N VAL A 209 -25.49 -39.20 -12.45
CA VAL A 209 -24.36 -39.52 -11.58
C VAL A 209 -23.09 -38.85 -12.15
N ILE A 210 -22.39 -38.14 -11.30
CA ILE A 210 -21.15 -37.42 -11.65
C ILE A 210 -19.95 -38.24 -11.15
N THR A 211 -19.13 -38.72 -12.07
CA THR A 211 -18.00 -39.63 -11.76
C THR A 211 -16.63 -39.06 -12.17
N ASP A 212 -16.64 -37.97 -12.89
CA ASP A 212 -15.45 -37.31 -13.44
C ASP A 212 -14.86 -36.25 -12.51
N GLY A 213 -15.47 -36.04 -11.34
CA GLY A 213 -15.02 -35.01 -10.39
C GLY A 213 -15.33 -33.56 -10.82
N VAL A 214 -16.10 -33.39 -11.90
CA VAL A 214 -16.53 -32.06 -12.37
C VAL A 214 -18.03 -31.92 -12.25
N ALA A 215 -18.51 -31.16 -11.31
CA ALA A 215 -19.91 -30.86 -11.13
C ALA A 215 -20.30 -29.51 -11.74
N ILE A 216 -21.49 -29.46 -12.35
CA ILE A 216 -22.03 -28.24 -12.94
C ILE A 216 -23.28 -27.84 -12.19
N ILE A 217 -23.25 -26.70 -11.52
CA ILE A 217 -24.39 -26.10 -10.87
C ILE A 217 -25.12 -25.23 -11.90
N SER A 218 -26.27 -25.67 -12.32
CA SER A 218 -27.15 -24.94 -13.25
C SER A 218 -28.33 -24.32 -12.51
N GLY A 219 -28.82 -23.18 -12.99
CA GLY A 219 -29.93 -22.44 -12.39
C GLY A 219 -30.23 -21.16 -13.14
N SER A 220 -31.06 -20.32 -12.59
CA SER A 220 -31.35 -18.99 -13.17
C SER A 220 -30.23 -17.99 -12.80
N PHE A 221 -28.99 -18.29 -13.23
CA PHE A 221 -27.85 -17.43 -13.00
C PHE A 221 -27.62 -16.44 -14.14
N ASP A 222 -27.32 -15.20 -13.79
CA ASP A 222 -26.64 -14.28 -14.69
C ASP A 222 -25.11 -14.36 -14.48
N ALA A 223 -24.33 -13.61 -15.25
CA ALA A 223 -22.86 -13.59 -15.15
C ALA A 223 -22.36 -13.22 -13.74
N SER A 224 -23.06 -12.29 -13.10
CA SER A 224 -22.67 -11.75 -11.78
C SER A 224 -22.98 -12.76 -10.67
N SER A 225 -24.19 -13.34 -10.66
CA SER A 225 -24.63 -14.31 -9.65
C SER A 225 -23.83 -15.62 -9.72
N ALA A 226 -23.52 -16.11 -10.94
CA ALA A 226 -22.65 -17.27 -11.11
C ALA A 226 -21.21 -17.01 -10.61
N ALA A 227 -20.64 -15.85 -10.92
CA ALA A 227 -19.32 -15.47 -10.44
C ALA A 227 -19.31 -15.32 -8.90
N LYS A 228 -20.35 -14.70 -8.34
CA LYS A 228 -20.48 -14.54 -6.88
C LYS A 228 -20.57 -15.90 -6.19
N LEU A 229 -21.39 -16.82 -6.69
CA LEU A 229 -21.53 -18.17 -6.12
C LEU A 229 -20.19 -18.94 -6.19
N ALA A 230 -19.49 -18.90 -7.32
CA ALA A 230 -18.17 -19.52 -7.46
C ALA A 230 -17.15 -18.94 -6.46
N SER A 231 -17.15 -17.62 -6.29
CA SER A 231 -16.30 -16.94 -5.31
C SER A 231 -16.65 -17.37 -3.87
N THR A 232 -17.93 -17.45 -3.54
CA THR A 232 -18.41 -17.88 -2.22
C THR A 232 -18.01 -19.34 -1.92
N ILE A 233 -18.11 -20.23 -2.91
CA ILE A 233 -17.67 -21.62 -2.77
C ILE A 233 -16.17 -21.72 -2.52
N ASN A 234 -15.35 -20.98 -3.30
CA ASN A 234 -13.91 -20.92 -3.07
C ASN A 234 -13.56 -20.34 -1.70
N ALA A 235 -14.29 -19.33 -1.23
CA ALA A 235 -14.08 -18.72 0.08
C ALA A 235 -14.43 -19.65 1.26
N GLY A 236 -15.29 -20.66 1.05
CA GLY A 236 -15.64 -21.68 2.03
C GLY A 236 -14.68 -22.86 2.10
N ALA A 237 -13.68 -22.94 1.22
CA ALA A 237 -12.76 -24.07 1.09
C ALA A 237 -11.41 -23.81 1.80
N LEU A 238 -11.43 -23.39 3.06
CA LEU A 238 -10.18 -23.28 3.85
C LEU A 238 -9.53 -24.65 3.98
N PRO A 239 -8.22 -24.79 3.69
CA PRO A 239 -7.51 -26.07 3.80
C PRO A 239 -7.35 -26.54 5.25
N PHE A 240 -7.43 -25.60 6.21
CA PHE A 240 -7.38 -25.85 7.66
C PHE A 240 -8.15 -24.77 8.42
N GLY A 241 -8.51 -25.05 9.69
CA GLY A 241 -9.09 -24.06 10.58
C GLY A 241 -8.10 -22.94 10.94
N LEU A 242 -8.59 -21.72 11.05
CA LEU A 242 -7.78 -20.56 11.46
C LEU A 242 -8.03 -20.22 12.92
N LYS A 243 -6.97 -20.21 13.71
CA LYS A 243 -6.98 -19.74 15.08
C LYS A 243 -6.42 -18.32 15.15
N VAL A 244 -7.10 -17.45 15.88
CA VAL A 244 -6.58 -16.12 16.20
C VAL A 244 -5.53 -16.25 17.28
N GLU A 245 -4.30 -15.92 16.96
CA GLU A 245 -3.17 -15.95 17.90
C GLU A 245 -3.09 -14.66 18.70
N SER A 246 -3.25 -13.54 18.03
CA SER A 246 -3.29 -12.22 18.66
C SER A 246 -4.03 -11.22 17.78
N TYR A 247 -4.59 -10.18 18.37
CA TYR A 247 -5.11 -9.05 17.63
C TYR A 247 -4.88 -7.73 18.36
N SER A 248 -4.87 -6.64 17.61
CA SER A 248 -4.78 -5.27 18.08
C SER A 248 -5.78 -4.40 17.33
N THR A 249 -6.36 -3.41 18.00
CA THR A 249 -7.36 -2.52 17.43
C THR A 249 -7.01 -1.07 17.67
N ILE A 250 -7.32 -0.23 16.69
CA ILE A 250 -7.12 1.21 16.76
C ILE A 250 -8.45 1.91 16.45
N SER A 251 -8.83 2.82 17.35
CA SER A 251 -10.03 3.64 17.13
C SER A 251 -9.76 4.73 16.09
N PRO A 252 -10.68 4.98 15.14
CA PRO A 252 -10.54 6.03 14.13
C PRO A 252 -10.35 7.43 14.72
N SER A 253 -10.97 7.71 15.87
CA SER A 253 -10.88 9.03 16.52
C SER A 253 -9.45 9.35 16.98
N LEU A 254 -8.70 8.35 17.44
CA LEU A 254 -7.31 8.52 17.87
C LEU A 254 -6.40 8.79 16.67
N GLY A 255 -6.56 8.04 15.59
CA GLY A 255 -5.76 8.20 14.38
C GLY A 255 -5.96 9.55 13.69
N ASN A 256 -7.19 9.99 13.53
CA ASN A 256 -7.51 11.29 12.94
C ASN A 256 -6.93 12.46 13.76
N SER A 257 -7.02 12.41 15.08
CA SER A 257 -6.42 13.42 15.95
C SER A 257 -4.90 13.46 15.83
N ALA A 258 -4.26 12.30 15.69
CA ALA A 258 -2.81 12.20 15.46
C ALA A 258 -2.43 12.77 14.09
N LEU A 259 -3.18 12.48 13.03
CA LEU A 259 -2.95 13.00 11.67
C LEU A 259 -3.03 14.54 11.65
N GLU A 260 -4.04 15.13 12.25
CA GLU A 260 -4.18 16.59 12.35
C GLU A 260 -2.99 17.22 13.12
N ALA A 261 -2.64 16.66 14.27
CA ALA A 261 -1.51 17.14 15.06
C ALA A 261 -0.18 17.06 14.28
N MET A 262 0.06 15.98 13.55
CA MET A 262 1.24 15.81 12.71
C MET A 262 1.24 16.76 11.51
N GLY A 263 0.09 17.03 10.91
CA GLY A 263 -0.07 18.04 9.86
C GLY A 263 0.33 19.45 10.35
N TYR A 264 -0.16 19.86 11.50
CA TYR A 264 0.25 21.15 12.11
C TYR A 264 1.73 21.17 12.46
N ALA A 265 2.28 20.07 12.99
CA ALA A 265 3.70 19.97 13.31
C ALA A 265 4.57 20.08 12.04
N ALA A 266 4.19 19.45 10.93
CA ALA A 266 4.90 19.54 9.66
C ALA A 266 4.89 20.98 9.10
N ILE A 267 3.76 21.67 9.15
CA ILE A 267 3.66 23.08 8.73
C ILE A 267 4.53 23.98 9.61
N ALA A 268 4.46 23.81 10.93
CA ALA A 268 5.27 24.56 11.87
C ALA A 268 6.77 24.34 11.64
N ALA A 269 7.20 23.09 11.46
CA ALA A 269 8.58 22.74 11.14
C ALA A 269 9.04 23.42 9.83
N MET A 270 8.22 23.37 8.77
CA MET A 270 8.50 24.00 7.49
C MET A 270 8.68 25.52 7.62
N CYS A 271 7.81 26.19 8.38
CA CYS A 271 7.90 27.63 8.65
C CYS A 271 9.16 27.99 9.44
N CYS A 272 9.48 27.23 10.48
CA CYS A 272 10.70 27.43 11.28
C CYS A 272 11.96 27.25 10.42
N ILE A 273 12.01 26.21 9.60
CA ILE A 273 13.11 25.96 8.67
C ILE A 273 13.25 27.08 7.65
N PHE A 274 12.14 27.54 7.07
CA PHE A 274 12.16 28.66 6.11
C PHE A 274 12.75 29.91 6.73
N LEU A 275 12.28 30.31 7.90
CA LEU A 275 12.77 31.48 8.61
C LEU A 275 14.26 31.32 8.95
N PHE A 276 14.66 30.20 9.52
CA PHE A 276 16.06 29.90 9.84
C PHE A 276 16.96 30.02 8.60
N MET A 277 16.58 29.36 7.50
CA MET A 277 17.35 29.39 6.25
C MET A 277 17.43 30.79 5.66
N LEU A 278 16.35 31.57 5.71
CA LEU A 278 16.32 32.95 5.18
C LEU A 278 17.21 33.88 5.99
N PHE A 279 17.17 33.80 7.33
CA PHE A 279 17.99 34.67 8.19
C PHE A 279 19.47 34.31 8.16
N MET A 280 19.81 33.00 8.24
CA MET A 280 21.20 32.56 8.31
C MET A 280 21.89 32.56 6.95
N TYR A 281 21.22 32.09 5.90
CA TYR A 281 21.81 31.85 4.59
C TYR A 281 21.29 32.77 3.49
N ARG A 282 20.35 33.65 3.77
CA ARG A 282 19.82 34.66 2.84
C ARG A 282 19.41 34.07 1.49
N LEU A 283 20.09 34.46 0.37
CA LEU A 283 19.75 34.00 -0.97
C LEU A 283 19.95 32.49 -1.18
N PRO A 284 21.07 31.86 -0.79
CA PRO A 284 21.17 30.40 -0.76
C PRO A 284 20.05 29.74 0.07
N GLY A 285 19.64 30.31 1.20
CA GLY A 285 18.58 29.84 2.05
C GLY A 285 17.20 29.89 1.36
N PHE A 286 16.90 30.96 0.64
CA PHE A 286 15.69 31.09 -0.15
C PHE A 286 15.60 30.02 -1.27
N ILE A 287 16.71 29.78 -1.97
CA ILE A 287 16.81 28.76 -3.02
C ILE A 287 16.66 27.36 -2.41
N ALA A 288 17.26 27.11 -1.25
CA ALA A 288 17.15 25.87 -0.52
C ALA A 288 15.69 25.57 -0.13
N PHE A 289 14.93 26.57 0.29
CA PHE A 289 13.52 26.42 0.61
C PHE A 289 12.68 26.04 -0.63
N ILE A 290 12.95 26.65 -1.79
CA ILE A 290 12.29 26.24 -3.05
C ILE A 290 12.62 24.77 -3.38
N ALA A 291 13.87 24.37 -3.20
CA ALA A 291 14.28 22.99 -3.43
C ALA A 291 13.60 22.02 -2.43
N LEU A 292 13.40 22.45 -1.18
CA LEU A 292 12.67 21.69 -0.17
C LEU A 292 11.20 21.48 -0.55
N LEU A 293 10.53 22.49 -1.10
CA LEU A 293 9.18 22.31 -1.65
C LEU A 293 9.16 21.25 -2.77
N GLY A 294 10.16 21.26 -3.64
CA GLY A 294 10.32 20.24 -4.67
C GLY A 294 10.58 18.85 -4.11
N GLN A 295 11.38 18.73 -3.04
CA GLN A 295 11.61 17.48 -2.32
C GLN A 295 10.30 16.92 -1.75
N MET A 296 9.50 17.76 -1.09
CA MET A 296 8.19 17.38 -0.57
C MET A 296 7.25 16.90 -1.69
N ALA A 297 7.22 17.63 -2.81
CA ALA A 297 6.41 17.25 -3.96
C ALA A 297 6.78 15.85 -4.48
N ILE A 298 8.07 15.56 -4.68
CA ILE A 298 8.52 14.22 -5.11
C ILE A 298 8.18 13.16 -4.07
N SER A 299 8.31 13.46 -2.78
CA SER A 299 7.97 12.52 -1.72
C SER A 299 6.47 12.18 -1.73
N ILE A 300 5.60 13.19 -1.87
CA ILE A 300 4.16 12.97 -2.02
C ILE A 300 3.85 12.18 -3.29
N MET A 301 4.48 12.48 -4.42
CA MET A 301 4.33 11.73 -5.67
C MET A 301 4.65 10.24 -5.51
N ALA A 302 5.73 9.92 -4.80
CA ALA A 302 6.13 8.53 -4.57
C ALA A 302 5.15 7.79 -3.66
N ILE A 303 4.55 8.49 -2.68
CA ILE A 303 3.59 7.93 -1.73
C ILE A 303 2.21 7.76 -2.38
N SER A 304 1.71 8.77 -3.10
CA SER A 304 0.41 8.73 -3.76
C SER A 304 0.37 7.77 -4.96
N GLY A 305 1.55 7.37 -5.48
CA GLY A 305 1.66 6.62 -6.72
C GLY A 305 1.29 7.45 -7.95
N TYR A 306 1.59 8.73 -7.93
CA TYR A 306 1.35 9.83 -8.87
C TYR A 306 0.62 9.50 -10.18
N PHE A 307 1.12 8.52 -10.93
CA PHE A 307 0.42 7.99 -12.11
C PHE A 307 -0.50 6.83 -11.72
N PRO A 308 -1.73 6.76 -12.27
CA PRO A 308 -2.73 5.74 -11.92
C PRO A 308 -2.25 4.29 -12.05
N VAL A 309 -1.25 4.04 -12.91
CA VAL A 309 -0.63 2.72 -13.11
C VAL A 309 0.07 2.21 -11.84
N PHE A 310 0.56 3.11 -10.99
CA PHE A 310 1.23 2.74 -9.75
C PHE A 310 0.24 2.72 -8.57
N PRO A 311 0.26 1.67 -7.73
CA PRO A 311 -0.52 1.67 -6.51
C PRO A 311 -0.02 2.76 -5.57
N SER A 312 -0.94 3.37 -4.81
CA SER A 312 -0.57 4.25 -3.72
C SER A 312 0.04 3.44 -2.57
N PHE A 313 1.04 4.03 -1.92
CA PHE A 313 1.65 3.44 -0.74
C PHE A 313 0.76 3.68 0.49
N THR A 314 0.65 2.68 1.38
CA THR A 314 -0.12 2.83 2.63
C THR A 314 0.68 3.66 3.64
N MET A 315 0.22 4.87 3.91
CA MET A 315 0.86 5.81 4.82
C MET A 315 0.40 5.57 6.25
N THR A 316 1.37 5.50 7.17
CA THR A 316 1.17 5.27 8.60
C THR A 316 1.70 6.46 9.42
N ILE A 317 1.35 6.54 10.71
CA ILE A 317 1.88 7.57 11.62
C ILE A 317 3.42 7.59 11.64
N PRO A 318 4.14 6.45 11.80
CA PRO A 318 5.59 6.42 11.63
C PRO A 318 6.06 6.83 10.23
N GLY A 319 5.31 6.50 9.18
CA GLY A 319 5.61 6.95 7.82
C GLY A 319 5.58 8.47 7.69
N ILE A 320 4.60 9.15 8.29
CA ILE A 320 4.55 10.63 8.34
C ILE A 320 5.75 11.17 9.13
N ALA A 321 6.08 10.56 10.27
CA ALA A 321 7.26 10.96 11.04
C ALA A 321 8.56 10.83 10.22
N GLY A 322 8.71 9.77 9.43
CA GLY A 322 9.82 9.60 8.47
C GLY A 322 9.86 10.71 7.40
N LEU A 323 8.70 11.09 6.88
CA LEU A 323 8.58 12.21 5.95
C LEU A 323 9.04 13.53 6.59
N ILE A 324 8.58 13.85 7.80
CA ILE A 324 8.98 15.05 8.54
C ILE A 324 10.47 15.03 8.83
N LEU A 325 11.03 13.90 9.23
CA LEU A 325 12.48 13.74 9.45
C LEU A 325 13.28 13.98 8.16
N SER A 326 12.78 13.52 7.02
CA SER A 326 13.40 13.71 5.71
C SER A 326 13.48 15.19 5.30
N ILE A 327 12.54 16.02 5.77
CA ILE A 327 12.58 17.49 5.57
C ILE A 327 13.82 18.06 6.24
N GLY A 328 14.12 17.69 7.48
CA GLY A 328 15.31 18.13 8.20
C GLY A 328 16.59 17.75 7.45
N MET A 329 16.73 16.48 7.06
CA MET A 329 17.88 15.99 6.30
C MET A 329 18.03 16.68 4.92
N GLY A 330 16.91 17.06 4.29
CA GLY A 330 16.91 17.78 3.02
C GLY A 330 17.51 19.19 3.14
N VAL A 331 17.35 19.83 4.29
CA VAL A 331 17.92 21.12 4.58
C VAL A 331 19.43 21.05 4.81
N ASP A 332 19.93 20.00 5.46
CA ASP A 332 21.34 19.82 5.80
C ASP A 332 22.24 19.85 4.57
N ALA A 333 21.83 19.23 3.47
CA ALA A 333 22.58 19.25 2.20
C ALA A 333 22.77 20.68 1.66
N ASN A 334 21.75 21.52 1.83
CA ASN A 334 21.81 22.92 1.41
C ASN A 334 22.61 23.78 2.39
N ILE A 335 22.53 23.52 3.70
CA ILE A 335 23.33 24.17 4.75
C ILE A 335 24.83 23.93 4.48
N ILE A 336 25.24 22.66 4.32
CA ILE A 336 26.62 22.27 4.05
C ILE A 336 27.13 23.00 2.78
N THR A 337 26.31 23.04 1.74
CA THR A 337 26.66 23.75 0.49
C THR A 337 26.81 25.25 0.71
N ALA A 338 25.88 25.87 1.46
CA ALA A 338 25.92 27.31 1.74
C ALA A 338 27.12 27.71 2.62
N GLU A 339 27.42 26.92 3.66
CA GLU A 339 28.60 27.16 4.51
C GLU A 339 29.90 27.02 3.71
N ARG A 340 30.04 26.00 2.87
CA ARG A 340 31.22 25.87 1.99
C ARG A 340 31.36 27.04 1.04
N ILE A 341 30.30 27.60 0.49
CA ILE A 341 30.33 28.80 -0.35
C ILE A 341 30.76 30.01 0.46
N LYS A 342 30.26 30.15 1.68
CA LYS A 342 30.61 31.23 2.61
C LYS A 342 32.11 31.19 3.00
N ASP A 343 32.63 30.01 3.34
CA ASP A 343 34.07 29.81 3.61
C ASP A 343 34.94 30.23 2.44
N GLU A 344 34.58 29.79 1.22
CA GLU A 344 35.30 30.17 -0.01
C GLU A 344 35.22 31.68 -0.27
N LEU A 345 34.10 32.35 0.07
CA LEU A 345 33.98 33.82 -0.03
C LEU A 345 34.90 34.56 0.93
N TRP A 346 35.13 34.03 2.13
CA TRP A 346 36.00 34.60 3.13
C TRP A 346 37.49 34.49 2.74
N THR A 347 37.85 33.54 1.87
CA THR A 347 39.22 33.49 1.28
C THR A 347 39.45 34.51 0.17
N GLY A 348 38.49 35.38 -0.14
CA GLY A 348 38.63 36.47 -1.11
C GLY A 348 38.37 36.07 -2.57
N LYS A 349 38.01 34.86 -2.87
CA LYS A 349 37.73 34.36 -4.23
C LYS A 349 36.55 35.07 -4.90
N THR A 350 36.44 34.90 -6.22
CA THR A 350 35.28 35.39 -6.98
C THR A 350 34.03 34.59 -6.67
N LEU A 351 32.85 35.23 -6.73
CA LEU A 351 31.56 34.56 -6.43
C LEU A 351 31.35 33.30 -7.27
N ASP A 352 31.65 33.36 -8.58
CA ASP A 352 31.50 32.20 -9.48
C ASP A 352 32.44 31.04 -9.08
N GLY A 353 33.67 31.39 -8.61
CA GLY A 353 34.65 30.43 -8.06
C GLY A 353 34.15 29.78 -6.76
N CYS A 354 33.64 30.62 -5.85
CA CYS A 354 33.09 30.14 -4.55
C CYS A 354 31.90 29.19 -4.72
N ILE A 355 30.96 29.55 -5.58
CA ILE A 355 29.79 28.68 -5.87
C ILE A 355 30.26 27.36 -6.49
N ARG A 356 31.22 27.40 -7.43
CA ARG A 356 31.75 26.18 -8.05
C ARG A 356 32.47 25.28 -7.06
N ASN A 357 33.38 25.83 -6.28
CA ASN A 357 34.19 25.07 -5.33
C ASN A 357 33.34 24.59 -4.14
N GLY A 358 32.49 25.45 -3.59
CA GLY A 358 31.57 25.11 -2.52
C GLY A 358 30.62 23.99 -2.90
N THR A 359 29.99 24.04 -4.09
CA THR A 359 29.10 22.97 -4.57
C THR A 359 29.84 21.67 -4.88
N LYS A 360 31.11 21.73 -5.31
CA LYS A 360 31.91 20.51 -5.56
C LYS A 360 32.40 19.90 -4.25
N GLY A 361 32.95 20.74 -3.36
CA GLY A 361 33.54 20.29 -2.10
C GLY A 361 32.52 19.82 -1.06
N SER A 362 31.24 20.25 -1.16
CA SER A 362 30.18 19.77 -0.29
C SER A 362 29.62 18.41 -0.68
N PHE A 363 29.86 17.92 -1.91
CA PHE A 363 29.18 16.72 -2.42
C PHE A 363 29.54 15.44 -1.65
N SER A 364 30.83 15.21 -1.38
CA SER A 364 31.27 14.03 -0.63
C SER A 364 30.65 14.01 0.77
N ALA A 365 30.72 15.13 1.50
CA ALA A 365 30.16 15.22 2.85
C ALA A 365 28.64 14.97 2.87
N ILE A 366 27.91 15.47 1.86
CA ILE A 366 26.48 15.23 1.72
C ILE A 366 26.19 13.76 1.40
N PHE A 367 26.97 13.16 0.49
CA PHE A 367 26.83 11.76 0.13
C PHE A 367 27.13 10.84 1.33
N ASP A 368 28.26 11.06 1.99
CA ASP A 368 28.69 10.25 3.14
C ASP A 368 27.70 10.33 4.30
N GLY A 369 27.13 11.52 4.57
CA GLY A 369 26.11 11.70 5.60
C GLY A 369 24.77 11.01 5.28
N ASN A 370 24.37 10.95 4.00
CA ASN A 370 23.11 10.34 3.61
C ASN A 370 23.22 8.83 3.36
N ILE A 371 24.41 8.28 3.09
CA ILE A 371 24.58 6.84 2.83
C ILE A 371 24.18 5.98 4.04
N THR A 372 24.45 6.47 5.25
CA THR A 372 24.05 5.79 6.49
C THR A 372 22.53 5.71 6.63
N VAL A 373 21.83 6.77 6.28
CA VAL A 373 20.36 6.80 6.29
C VAL A 373 19.78 5.87 5.23
N ILE A 374 20.38 5.82 4.04
CA ILE A 374 19.99 4.89 2.98
C ILE A 374 20.13 3.44 3.46
N ILE A 375 21.27 3.09 4.10
CA ILE A 375 21.51 1.74 4.63
C ILE A 375 20.44 1.39 5.66
N VAL A 376 20.18 2.28 6.62
CA VAL A 376 19.15 2.07 7.66
C VAL A 376 17.77 1.92 7.02
N ALA A 377 17.40 2.78 6.08
CA ALA A 377 16.11 2.70 5.40
C ALA A 377 15.94 1.38 4.63
N ILE A 378 16.99 0.94 3.93
CA ILE A 378 16.98 -0.36 3.22
C ILE A 378 16.83 -1.51 4.21
N ILE A 379 17.56 -1.50 5.34
CA ILE A 379 17.43 -2.54 6.37
C ILE A 379 15.98 -2.57 6.91
N LEU A 380 15.39 -1.40 7.22
CA LEU A 380 14.01 -1.33 7.69
C LEU A 380 13.03 -1.89 6.66
N ILE A 381 13.22 -1.59 5.38
CA ILE A 381 12.38 -2.10 4.28
C ILE A 381 12.53 -3.63 4.13
N LEU A 382 13.74 -4.17 4.23
CA LEU A 382 14.00 -5.60 4.05
C LEU A 382 13.58 -6.45 5.24
N VAL A 383 13.68 -5.89 6.46
CA VAL A 383 13.31 -6.60 7.70
C VAL A 383 11.81 -6.55 7.94
N PHE A 384 11.18 -5.37 7.73
CA PHE A 384 9.79 -5.12 8.12
C PHE A 384 8.83 -5.02 6.92
N GLY A 385 9.34 -5.18 5.70
CA GLY A 385 8.55 -5.13 4.48
C GLY A 385 7.96 -6.49 4.08
N PRO A 386 7.09 -6.50 3.08
CA PRO A 386 6.39 -7.71 2.65
C PRO A 386 7.31 -8.84 2.15
N ALA A 387 8.54 -8.52 1.74
CA ALA A 387 9.52 -9.52 1.32
C ALA A 387 10.09 -10.35 2.48
N ASN A 388 10.02 -9.83 3.71
CA ASN A 388 10.37 -10.49 4.98
C ASN A 388 11.64 -11.37 4.93
N ILE A 389 12.70 -10.87 4.27
CA ILE A 389 13.91 -11.65 3.91
C ILE A 389 14.65 -12.18 5.15
N PHE A 390 14.48 -11.52 6.29
CA PHE A 390 15.14 -11.88 7.54
C PHE A 390 14.22 -12.53 8.59
N SER A 391 13.03 -13.00 8.17
CA SER A 391 12.06 -13.64 9.08
C SER A 391 12.64 -14.83 9.84
N GLY A 392 13.52 -15.60 9.23
CA GLY A 392 14.21 -16.73 9.87
C GLY A 392 15.17 -16.34 11.01
N ILE A 393 15.60 -15.05 11.10
CA ILE A 393 16.53 -14.56 12.14
C ILE A 393 15.80 -13.75 13.21
N PHE A 394 14.88 -12.86 12.79
CA PHE A 394 14.21 -11.89 13.69
C PHE A 394 12.77 -12.27 14.02
N GLY A 395 12.27 -13.38 13.49
CA GLY A 395 10.85 -13.69 13.49
C GLY A 395 10.07 -12.79 12.54
N VAL A 396 8.75 -13.02 12.43
CA VAL A 396 7.91 -12.14 11.65
C VAL A 396 7.73 -10.84 12.37
N SER A 397 8.26 -9.83 11.77
CA SER A 397 7.97 -8.49 12.19
C SER A 397 6.72 -8.01 11.45
N THR A 398 5.61 -8.08 12.12
CA THR A 398 4.28 -7.73 11.62
C THR A 398 4.05 -6.23 11.46
N THR A 399 5.09 -5.41 11.52
CA THR A 399 4.91 -3.97 11.59
C THR A 399 5.11 -3.28 10.25
N GLY A 400 4.12 -3.33 9.36
CA GLY A 400 4.00 -2.42 8.22
C GLY A 400 4.16 -0.94 8.61
N LEU A 401 3.98 -0.63 9.91
CA LEU A 401 4.28 0.66 10.51
C LEU A 401 5.76 1.06 10.34
N ILE A 402 6.70 0.16 10.67
CA ILE A 402 8.15 0.42 10.54
C ILE A 402 8.59 0.38 9.08
N TYR A 403 7.98 -0.47 8.26
CA TYR A 403 8.19 -0.50 6.82
C TYR A 403 7.86 0.86 6.19
N ALA A 404 6.72 1.46 6.54
CA ALA A 404 6.33 2.77 6.05
C ALA A 404 7.33 3.86 6.44
N PHE A 405 7.87 3.83 7.65
CA PHE A 405 8.94 4.72 8.09
C PHE A 405 10.21 4.55 7.23
N GLY A 406 10.67 3.32 7.00
CA GLY A 406 11.82 3.03 6.14
C GLY A 406 11.62 3.51 4.70
N TYR A 407 10.45 3.26 4.13
CA TYR A 407 10.10 3.69 2.78
C TYR A 407 10.13 5.22 2.64
N THR A 408 9.49 5.95 3.54
CA THR A 408 9.44 7.42 3.48
C THR A 408 10.81 8.07 3.71
N LEU A 409 11.66 7.47 4.56
CA LEU A 409 13.06 7.88 4.69
C LEU A 409 13.83 7.70 3.39
N LEU A 410 13.73 6.54 2.75
CA LEU A 410 14.43 6.26 1.49
C LEU A 410 14.00 7.22 0.39
N VAL A 411 12.68 7.38 0.21
CA VAL A 411 12.10 8.33 -0.75
C VAL A 411 12.55 9.75 -0.45
N GLY A 412 12.56 10.15 0.82
CA GLY A 412 12.99 11.47 1.25
C GLY A 412 14.46 11.77 0.91
N VAL A 413 15.36 10.81 1.12
CA VAL A 413 16.79 10.96 0.76
C VAL A 413 16.98 11.02 -0.75
N ILE A 414 16.31 10.17 -1.53
CA ILE A 414 16.36 10.20 -2.99
C ILE A 414 15.87 11.57 -3.51
N SER A 415 14.71 12.01 -2.99
CA SER A 415 14.14 13.32 -3.34
C SER A 415 15.06 14.48 -2.99
N ASN A 416 15.79 14.39 -1.85
CA ASN A 416 16.81 15.35 -1.45
C ASN A 416 17.99 15.39 -2.45
N PHE A 417 18.48 14.24 -2.92
CA PHE A 417 19.54 14.24 -3.95
C PHE A 417 19.08 14.91 -5.25
N ILE A 418 17.85 14.68 -5.66
CA ILE A 418 17.30 15.29 -6.89
C ILE A 418 17.09 16.80 -6.71
N MET A 419 16.36 17.21 -5.67
CA MET A 419 15.95 18.60 -5.47
C MET A 419 16.93 19.38 -4.61
N GLY A 420 17.29 18.89 -3.42
CA GLY A 420 18.18 19.57 -2.48
C GLY A 420 19.59 19.73 -3.02
N VAL A 421 20.14 18.71 -3.71
CA VAL A 421 21.48 18.76 -4.29
C VAL A 421 21.45 19.18 -5.76
N GLY A 422 20.63 18.53 -6.58
CA GLY A 422 20.58 18.73 -8.03
C GLY A 422 19.97 20.08 -8.41
N ALA A 423 18.66 20.25 -8.14
CA ALA A 423 17.92 21.44 -8.55
C ALA A 423 18.41 22.72 -7.83
N SER A 424 18.70 22.65 -6.53
CA SER A 424 19.18 23.78 -5.75
C SER A 424 20.50 24.33 -6.32
N ARG A 425 21.46 23.47 -6.70
CA ARG A 425 22.72 23.88 -7.32
C ARG A 425 22.54 24.49 -8.71
N LEU A 426 21.60 23.97 -9.50
CA LEU A 426 21.25 24.53 -10.80
C LEU A 426 20.65 25.93 -10.63
N MET A 427 19.71 26.09 -9.72
CA MET A 427 19.08 27.38 -9.40
C MET A 427 20.11 28.39 -8.89
N LEU A 428 20.97 27.99 -7.96
CA LEU A 428 22.01 28.87 -7.38
C LEU A 428 22.99 29.38 -8.43
N LYS A 429 23.45 28.51 -9.34
CA LYS A 429 24.33 28.89 -10.46
C LYS A 429 23.62 29.79 -11.46
N SER A 430 22.35 29.61 -11.73
CA SER A 430 21.56 30.43 -12.64
C SER A 430 21.36 31.83 -12.04
N VAL A 431 20.91 31.90 -10.77
CA VAL A 431 20.66 33.16 -10.05
C VAL A 431 21.94 34.03 -9.93
N SER A 432 23.10 33.41 -9.71
CA SER A 432 24.39 34.13 -9.67
C SER A 432 24.74 34.83 -10.99
N GLY A 433 24.08 34.53 -12.10
CA GLY A 433 24.21 35.18 -13.38
C GLY A 433 23.59 36.59 -13.47
N TYR A 434 22.66 36.95 -12.55
CA TYR A 434 21.98 38.23 -12.53
C TYR A 434 22.84 39.29 -11.81
N LYS A 435 23.13 40.42 -12.46
CA LYS A 435 24.03 41.44 -11.94
C LYS A 435 23.63 41.95 -10.55
N PHE A 436 22.34 42.16 -10.29
CA PHE A 436 21.85 42.70 -9.02
C PHE A 436 21.94 41.68 -7.86
N LEU A 437 21.93 40.33 -8.15
CA LEU A 437 22.07 39.27 -7.17
C LEU A 437 23.52 38.83 -6.94
N ARG A 438 24.50 39.47 -7.60
CA ARG A 438 25.92 39.12 -7.44
C ARG A 438 26.60 39.79 -6.21
N ASN A 439 25.82 40.43 -5.34
CA ASN A 439 26.34 40.97 -4.12
C ASN A 439 26.79 39.85 -3.18
N LYS A 440 28.09 39.82 -2.83
CA LYS A 440 28.69 38.80 -1.94
C LYS A 440 27.98 38.71 -0.59
N ARG A 441 27.40 39.83 -0.11
CA ARG A 441 26.63 39.86 1.16
C ARG A 441 25.40 38.95 1.14
N LEU A 442 24.77 38.79 -0.03
CA LEU A 442 23.61 37.89 -0.17
C LEU A 442 23.97 36.41 0.00
N TYR A 443 25.26 36.08 -0.11
CA TYR A 443 25.79 34.72 0.04
C TYR A 443 26.63 34.56 1.33
N GLY A 444 26.50 35.46 2.30
CA GLY A 444 27.20 35.39 3.58
C GLY A 444 28.62 35.98 3.60
N GLY A 445 29.02 36.69 2.54
CA GLY A 445 30.31 37.40 2.51
C GLY A 445 30.38 38.59 3.48
N LYS A 446 31.56 38.88 4.03
CA LYS A 446 31.83 40.05 4.91
C LYS A 446 31.57 41.37 4.18
N LYS A 447 31.26 42.43 4.96
CA LYS A 447 31.31 43.82 4.47
C LYS A 447 32.73 44.09 4.04
N SER A 448 32.99 44.31 2.74
CA SER A 448 34.23 44.92 2.26
C SER A 448 34.21 46.39 2.59
#